data_3313333d867c7d2728cb4f7c51f8b90c
#
_entry.id   3313333d867c7d2728cb4f7c51f8b90c
#
_cell.length_a   1.000
_cell.length_b   1.000
_cell.length_c   1.000
_cell.angle_alpha   90.00
_cell.angle_beta   90.00
_cell.angle_gamma   90.00
#
_symmetry.space_group_name_H-M   'P 1'
#
loop_
_entity.id
_entity.type
_entity.pdbx_description
1 polymer ?
#
loop_
_entity_poly.entity_id
_entity_poly.type
_entity_poly.pdbx_seq_one_letter_code
_entity_poly.pdbx_strand_id
1 'polypeptide(L)' 'MKFSSMLNRIVNYPDEIAYRSSWSENVWLSVGVHGKQQCLLYHDDISTWPYSVQQADLFASDWRTEDG' A
#
# COMPACT_ATOMS: atom_id res chain seq x y z
N MET A 1 2.66 -10.17 6.74
CA MET A 1 3.98 -10.16 6.04
C MET A 1 4.73 -8.88 6.35
N LYS A 2 6.03 -8.87 6.11
CA LYS A 2 6.86 -7.67 6.27
C LYS A 2 6.62 -6.70 5.13
N PHE A 3 6.99 -5.44 5.33
CA PHE A 3 6.84 -4.39 4.32
C PHE A 3 7.50 -4.78 2.99
N SER A 4 8.72 -5.32 3.02
CA SER A 4 9.43 -5.70 1.81
C SER A 4 8.71 -6.80 1.02
N SER A 5 8.11 -7.75 1.71
CA SER A 5 7.32 -8.81 1.07
C SER A 5 6.05 -8.26 0.45
N MET A 6 5.37 -7.35 1.17
CA MET A 6 4.19 -6.67 0.67
C MET A 6 4.52 -5.86 -0.59
N LEU A 7 5.60 -5.06 -0.53
CA LEU A 7 6.01 -4.21 -1.64
C LEU A 7 6.33 -5.05 -2.88
N ASN A 8 7.10 -6.12 -2.71
CA ASN A 8 7.42 -7.03 -3.81
C ASN A 8 6.15 -7.61 -4.42
N ARG A 9 5.18 -7.96 -3.59
CA ARG A 9 3.92 -8.56 -4.06
C ARG A 9 3.14 -7.58 -4.93
N ILE A 10 2.87 -6.36 -4.45
CA ILE A 10 2.01 -5.43 -5.18
C ILE A 10 2.72 -4.80 -6.39
N VAL A 11 4.05 -4.74 -6.40
CA VAL A 11 4.79 -4.28 -7.57
C VAL A 11 4.68 -5.31 -8.70
N ASN A 12 4.72 -6.60 -8.37
CA ASN A 12 4.61 -7.66 -9.38
C ASN A 12 3.17 -7.99 -9.76
N TYR A 13 2.21 -7.66 -8.89
CA TYR A 13 0.78 -7.89 -9.12
C TYR A 13 0.03 -6.57 -8.86
N PRO A 14 0.14 -5.61 -9.81
CA PRO A 14 -0.36 -4.24 -9.56
C PRO A 14 -1.88 -4.11 -9.43
N ASP A 15 -2.63 -5.17 -9.72
CA ASP A 15 -4.07 -5.20 -9.48
C ASP A 15 -4.40 -5.51 -8.01
N GLU A 16 -3.41 -5.91 -7.22
CA GLU A 16 -3.62 -6.17 -5.79
C GLU A 16 -3.43 -4.90 -4.98
N ILE A 17 -4.08 -4.87 -3.83
CA ILE A 17 -3.94 -3.79 -2.86
C ILE A 17 -3.26 -4.33 -1.61
N ALA A 18 -2.70 -3.43 -0.81
CA ALA A 18 -2.02 -3.77 0.43
C ALA A 18 -2.52 -2.90 1.57
N TYR A 19 -2.53 -3.46 2.77
CA TYR A 19 -2.93 -2.72 3.97
C TYR A 19 -2.36 -3.41 5.20
N ARG A 20 -2.29 -2.67 6.29
CA ARG A 20 -1.95 -3.26 7.58
C ARG A 20 -3.24 -3.74 8.26
N SER A 21 -3.14 -4.85 8.99
CA SER A 21 -4.31 -5.39 9.69
C SER A 21 -4.89 -4.42 10.72
N SER A 22 -4.07 -3.46 11.18
CA SER A 22 -4.48 -2.42 12.14
C SER A 22 -5.17 -1.23 11.48
N TRP A 23 -5.14 -1.12 10.16
CA TRP A 23 -5.79 -0.02 9.45
C TRP A 23 -7.31 -0.26 9.34
N SER A 24 -8.07 0.82 9.16
CA SER A 24 -9.49 0.69 8.91
C SER A 24 -9.74 0.09 7.51
N GLU A 25 -10.90 -0.50 7.32
CA GLU A 25 -11.26 -1.20 6.08
C GLU A 25 -11.20 -0.31 4.84
N ASN A 26 -11.31 1.00 5.02
CA ASN A 26 -11.36 1.95 3.92
C ASN A 26 -10.00 2.54 3.58
N VAL A 27 -8.93 2.02 4.15
CA VAL A 27 -7.57 2.51 3.94
C VAL A 27 -6.71 1.41 3.35
N TRP A 28 -6.09 1.68 2.20
CA TRP A 28 -5.20 0.72 1.55
C TRP A 28 -4.18 1.43 0.66
N LEU A 29 -3.16 0.67 0.25
CA LEU A 29 -2.16 1.12 -0.70
C LEU A 29 -2.34 0.38 -2.02
N SER A 30 -2.00 1.05 -3.11
CA SER A 30 -1.90 0.44 -4.44
C SER A 30 -0.68 0.98 -5.17
N VAL A 31 -0.28 0.30 -6.22
CA VAL A 31 0.76 0.80 -7.13
C VAL A 31 0.06 1.62 -8.21
N GLY A 32 0.55 2.83 -8.43
CA GLY A 32 -0.01 3.70 -9.44
C GLY A 32 1.01 4.68 -9.97
N VAL A 33 0.53 5.69 -10.68
CA VAL A 33 1.38 6.72 -11.28
C VAL A 33 0.90 8.08 -10.77
N HIS A 34 1.84 8.87 -10.27
CA HIS A 34 1.59 10.26 -9.90
C HIS A 34 2.53 11.14 -10.72
N GLY A 35 1.93 11.99 -11.56
CA GLY A 35 2.71 12.69 -12.56
C GLY A 35 3.22 11.72 -13.60
N LYS A 36 4.55 11.63 -13.75
CA LYS A 36 5.19 10.71 -14.69
C LYS A 36 5.92 9.57 -13.98
N GLN A 37 5.74 9.45 -12.66
CA GLN A 37 6.52 8.54 -11.85
C GLN A 37 5.63 7.49 -11.20
N GLN A 38 6.05 6.23 -11.26
CA GLN A 38 5.40 5.15 -10.53
C GLN A 38 5.61 5.35 -9.02
N CYS A 39 4.56 5.15 -8.25
CA CYS A 39 4.62 5.32 -6.80
C CYS A 39 3.58 4.46 -6.11
N LEU A 40 3.71 4.39 -4.78
CA LEU A 40 2.64 3.85 -3.95
C LEU A 40 1.62 4.95 -3.70
N LEU A 41 0.35 4.60 -3.85
CA LEU A 41 -0.76 5.50 -3.58
C LEU A 41 -1.48 5.05 -2.33
N TYR A 42 -1.78 6.02 -1.46
CA TYR A 42 -2.55 5.82 -0.25
C TYR A 42 -3.99 6.24 -0.52
N HIS A 43 -4.92 5.33 -0.25
CA HIS A 43 -6.35 5.55 -0.46
C HIS A 43 -7.08 5.58 0.87
N ASP A 44 -7.98 6.54 1.04
CA ASP A 44 -8.93 6.55 2.14
C ASP A 44 -10.33 6.86 1.59
N ASP A 45 -11.30 7.13 2.47
CA ASP A 45 -12.69 7.37 2.07
C ASP A 45 -12.87 8.60 1.19
N ILE A 46 -11.95 9.54 1.23
CA ILE A 46 -12.14 10.88 0.68
C ILE A 46 -11.22 11.12 -0.51
N SER A 47 -10.00 10.59 -0.47
CA SER A 47 -8.99 11.00 -1.44
C SER A 47 -7.91 9.94 -1.63
N THR A 48 -7.06 10.20 -2.60
CA THR A 48 -5.91 9.35 -2.97
C THR A 48 -4.72 10.27 -3.16
N TRP A 49 -3.60 9.94 -2.53
CA TRP A 49 -2.36 10.71 -2.70
C TRP A 49 -1.13 9.80 -2.58
N PRO A 50 0.04 10.29 -3.03
CA PRO A 50 1.27 9.52 -2.89
C PRO A 50 1.53 9.18 -1.42
N TYR A 51 1.91 7.92 -1.18
CA TYR A 51 2.13 7.42 0.17
C TYR A 51 3.55 7.76 0.65
N SER A 52 3.65 8.31 1.85
CA SER A 52 4.92 8.52 2.56
C SER A 52 5.07 7.43 3.60
N VAL A 53 6.13 6.61 3.46
CA VAL A 53 6.34 5.49 4.38
C VAL A 53 6.66 6.00 5.77
N GLN A 54 5.85 5.58 6.76
CA GLN A 54 6.10 5.86 8.16
C GLN A 54 7.00 4.77 8.74
N GLN A 55 7.80 5.11 9.74
CA GLN A 55 8.67 4.11 10.37
C GLN A 55 7.85 2.93 10.93
N ALA A 56 6.72 3.20 11.55
CA ALA A 56 5.87 2.15 12.09
C ALA A 56 5.42 1.18 11.00
N ASP A 57 5.11 1.69 9.81
CA ASP A 57 4.68 0.87 8.68
C ASP A 57 5.84 0.09 8.08
N LEU A 58 7.02 0.72 8.00
CA LEU A 58 8.22 0.09 7.44
C LEU A 58 8.64 -1.15 8.22
N PHE A 59 8.54 -1.09 9.54
CA PHE A 59 8.95 -2.19 10.42
C PHE A 59 7.81 -3.09 10.86
N ALA A 60 6.59 -2.85 10.38
CA ALA A 60 5.45 -3.68 10.71
C ALA A 60 5.55 -5.05 10.05
N SER A 61 4.96 -6.05 10.70
CA SER A 61 4.90 -7.42 10.15
C SER A 61 3.47 -7.87 9.91
N ASP A 62 2.50 -6.96 10.02
CA ASP A 62 1.07 -7.25 9.86
C ASP A 62 0.51 -6.81 8.51
N TRP A 63 1.36 -6.65 7.51
CA TRP A 63 0.93 -6.31 6.16
C TRP A 63 0.15 -7.45 5.53
N ARG A 64 -0.86 -7.10 4.74
CA ARG A 64 -1.70 -8.04 3.99
C ARG A 64 -1.89 -7.52 2.59
N THR A 65 -2.12 -8.45 1.65
CA THR A 65 -2.43 -8.10 0.26
C THR A 65 -3.65 -8.89 -0.17
N GLU A 66 -4.44 -8.31 -1.09
CA GLU A 66 -5.59 -8.98 -1.67
C GLU A 66 -5.93 -8.35 -3.01
N ASP A 67 -6.79 -9.00 -3.78
CA ASP A 67 -7.26 -8.46 -5.05
C ASP A 67 -8.06 -7.17 -4.80
N GLY A 68 -7.73 -6.15 -5.56
CA GLY A 68 -8.38 -4.84 -5.44
C GLY A 68 -9.72 -4.75 -6.13
#